data_bfb1d3ee82ac4b964051e1af3af5538e
#
_entry.id   bfb1d3ee82ac4b964051e1af3af5538e
#
_cell.length_a   1.000
_cell.length_b   1.000
_cell.length_c   1.000
_cell.angle_alpha   90.00
_cell.angle_beta   90.00
_cell.angle_gamma   90.00
#
_symmetry.space_group_name_H-M   'P 1'
#
loop_
_entity.id
_entity.type
_entity.pdbx_description
1 polymer ?
#
loop_
_entity_poly.entity_id
_entity_poly.type
_entity_poly.pdbx_seq_one_letter_code
_entity_poly.pdbx_strand_id
1 'polypeptide(L)'
;NMLHIKSGLSGHTFTIMPGGIDNWGDLNNVVPYRMNRRRLLDIAAYGEISYEISPRWQFNGGIRLSTIYSPKVSTYKQKCYVMPEPRAELSYFPGKGDKLHVAFTQSSQSLHMLSNSSVGIPSDIWIPVNGRVKPAVMKQMAIGYKKNWAKGAYSFSMEAYYRKTNHIVDFVDNANIFLNNQIESQLGFGFSKAYG
;
A
#
# COMPACT_ATOMS: atom_id res chain seq x y z
N ASN A 1 -10.27 -26.88 -20.57
CA ASN A 1 -9.30 -26.05 -19.82
C ASN A 1 -9.36 -24.65 -20.42
N MET A 2 -9.85 -23.70 -19.65
CA MET A 2 -9.94 -22.30 -20.09
C MET A 2 -8.77 -21.53 -19.50
N LEU A 3 -8.05 -20.80 -20.35
CA LEU A 3 -6.92 -19.95 -19.98
C LEU A 3 -7.28 -18.51 -20.29
N HIS A 4 -7.23 -17.65 -19.28
CA HIS A 4 -7.37 -16.22 -19.44
C HIS A 4 -6.07 -15.52 -19.03
N ILE A 5 -5.59 -14.62 -19.87
CA ILE A 5 -4.40 -13.81 -19.62
C ILE A 5 -4.82 -12.34 -19.68
N LYS A 6 -4.37 -11.56 -18.70
CA LYS A 6 -4.54 -10.12 -18.64
C LYS A 6 -3.20 -9.46 -18.37
N SER A 7 -2.88 -8.40 -19.09
CA SER A 7 -1.67 -7.60 -18.85
C SER A 7 -1.96 -6.12 -19.02
N GLY A 8 -1.12 -5.28 -18.44
CA GLY A 8 -1.28 -3.85 -18.58
C GLY A 8 -0.15 -3.06 -17.97
N LEU A 9 -0.19 -1.76 -18.23
CA LEU A 9 0.73 -0.76 -17.70
C LEU A 9 -0.07 0.28 -16.91
N SER A 10 0.54 0.84 -15.88
CA SER A 10 -0.01 1.96 -15.15
C SER A 10 1.08 2.95 -14.77
N GLY A 11 0.73 4.23 -14.71
CA GLY A 11 1.64 5.29 -14.29
C GLY A 11 0.91 6.33 -13.46
N HIS A 12 1.52 6.75 -12.36
CA HIS A 12 0.98 7.76 -11.46
C HIS A 12 2.07 8.74 -11.09
N THR A 13 1.73 10.02 -11.09
CA THR A 13 2.60 11.09 -10.58
C THR A 13 1.90 11.75 -9.39
N PHE A 14 2.61 11.82 -8.28
CA PHE A 14 2.13 12.50 -7.08
C PHE A 14 2.95 13.76 -6.84
N THR A 15 2.26 14.85 -6.53
CA THR A 15 2.87 16.08 -6.02
C THR A 15 2.21 16.41 -4.70
N ILE A 16 2.98 16.37 -3.62
CA ILE A 16 2.51 16.52 -2.26
C ILE A 16 3.16 17.74 -1.65
N MET A 17 2.35 18.57 -1.00
CA MET A 17 2.81 19.69 -0.19
C MET A 17 2.37 19.42 1.26
N PRO A 18 3.30 19.02 2.15
CA PRO A 18 2.94 18.56 3.49
C PRO A 18 2.30 19.62 4.39
N GLY A 19 2.49 20.91 4.10
CA GLY A 19 1.87 21.99 4.84
C GLY A 19 2.45 23.35 4.51
N GLY A 20 1.80 24.40 5.00
CA GLY A 20 2.23 25.79 4.87
C GLY A 20 1.36 26.71 5.69
N ILE A 21 1.85 27.92 5.94
CA ILE A 21 1.11 29.05 6.50
C ILE A 21 1.08 30.13 5.44
N ASP A 22 -0.10 30.59 5.09
CA ASP A 22 -0.30 31.76 4.24
C ASP A 22 -0.79 32.93 5.11
N ASN A 23 -0.51 34.16 4.68
CA ASN A 23 -1.06 35.35 5.34
C ASN A 23 -2.58 35.37 5.12
N TRP A 24 -3.34 35.31 6.19
CA TRP A 24 -4.77 35.50 6.19
C TRP A 24 -5.11 36.80 6.93
N GLY A 25 -5.60 37.80 6.22
CA GLY A 25 -6.06 39.05 6.78
C GLY A 25 -4.96 39.98 7.30
N ASP A 26 -5.34 40.90 8.19
CA ASP A 26 -4.49 41.99 8.71
C ASP A 26 -3.38 41.58 9.71
N LEU A 27 -3.05 40.31 9.78
CA LEU A 27 -1.92 39.82 10.58
C LEU A 27 -0.59 40.09 9.87
N ASN A 28 -0.20 41.35 9.78
CA ASN A 28 1.00 41.82 9.09
C ASN A 28 2.33 41.25 9.63
N ASN A 29 2.30 40.43 10.67
CA ASN A 29 3.50 39.86 11.30
C ASN A 29 3.70 38.35 11.03
N VAL A 30 2.85 37.71 10.27
CA VAL A 30 3.04 36.28 9.92
C VAL A 30 3.79 36.18 8.60
N VAL A 31 5.02 35.70 8.66
CA VAL A 31 5.81 35.41 7.45
C VAL A 31 5.23 34.15 6.80
N PRO A 32 4.78 34.22 5.53
CA PRO A 32 4.30 33.03 4.83
C PRO A 32 5.38 31.97 4.79
N TYR A 33 5.04 30.76 5.14
CA TYR A 33 5.97 29.63 5.09
C TYR A 33 5.32 28.44 4.41
N ARG A 34 5.99 27.86 3.43
CA ARG A 34 5.54 26.66 2.74
C ARG A 34 6.60 25.59 2.81
N MET A 35 6.18 24.40 3.21
CA MET A 35 7.05 23.22 3.16
C MET A 35 7.39 22.83 1.72
N ASN A 36 8.56 22.27 1.53
CA ASN A 36 9.03 21.83 0.22
C ASN A 36 8.09 20.79 -0.38
N ARG A 37 7.73 20.96 -1.65
CA ARG A 37 6.94 19.99 -2.39
C ARG A 37 7.69 18.68 -2.52
N ARG A 38 6.97 17.57 -2.38
CA ARG A 38 7.45 16.22 -2.57
C ARG A 38 6.85 15.66 -3.86
N ARG A 39 7.68 15.09 -4.71
CA ARG A 39 7.23 14.45 -5.95
C ARG A 39 7.54 12.97 -5.91
N LEU A 40 6.68 12.17 -6.54
CA LEU A 40 6.84 10.73 -6.68
C LEU A 40 6.30 10.33 -8.05
N LEU A 41 7.04 9.48 -8.76
CA LEU A 41 6.60 8.82 -9.98
C LEU A 41 6.54 7.31 -9.71
N ASP A 42 5.39 6.71 -9.98
CA ASP A 42 5.16 5.27 -9.87
C ASP A 42 4.73 4.72 -11.24
N ILE A 43 5.54 3.85 -11.81
CA ILE A 43 5.26 3.18 -13.08
C ILE A 43 5.25 1.69 -12.81
N ALA A 44 4.24 0.99 -13.30
CA ALA A 44 4.16 -0.44 -13.13
C ALA A 44 3.67 -1.17 -14.38
N ALA A 45 4.22 -2.36 -14.59
CA ALA A 45 3.73 -3.36 -15.51
C ALA A 45 3.15 -4.53 -14.73
N TYR A 46 2.08 -5.14 -15.22
CA TYR A 46 1.51 -6.33 -14.60
C TYR A 46 1.06 -7.36 -15.63
N GLY A 47 1.09 -8.63 -15.20
CA GLY A 47 0.50 -9.75 -15.90
C GLY A 47 -0.23 -10.66 -14.93
N GLU A 48 -1.39 -11.16 -15.35
CA GLU A 48 -2.26 -12.05 -14.58
C GLU A 48 -2.68 -13.22 -15.46
N ILE A 49 -2.79 -14.39 -14.87
CA ILE A 49 -3.24 -15.62 -15.49
C ILE A 49 -4.32 -16.25 -14.62
N SER A 50 -5.40 -16.68 -15.25
CA SER A 50 -6.43 -17.52 -14.65
C SER A 50 -6.52 -18.80 -15.47
N TYR A 51 -6.29 -19.94 -14.83
CA TYR A 51 -6.21 -21.24 -15.49
C TYR A 51 -7.05 -22.29 -14.78
N GLU A 52 -7.99 -22.88 -15.50
CA GLU A 52 -8.76 -24.03 -15.06
C GLU A 52 -7.96 -25.31 -15.31
N ILE A 53 -7.26 -25.80 -14.27
CA ILE A 53 -6.44 -27.01 -14.32
C ILE A 53 -7.35 -28.22 -14.56
N SER A 54 -8.51 -28.24 -13.91
CA SER A 54 -9.54 -29.26 -14.05
C SER A 54 -10.90 -28.69 -13.59
N PRO A 55 -12.03 -29.39 -13.79
CA PRO A 55 -13.33 -28.94 -13.30
C PRO A 55 -13.39 -28.69 -11.79
N ARG A 56 -12.41 -29.19 -11.04
CA ARG A 56 -12.33 -29.01 -9.58
C ARG A 56 -11.20 -28.09 -9.12
N TRP A 57 -10.25 -27.76 -10.00
CA TRP A 57 -9.08 -26.97 -9.62
C TRP A 57 -8.91 -25.77 -10.54
N GLN A 58 -8.79 -24.60 -9.93
CA GLN A 58 -8.51 -23.35 -10.61
C GLN A 58 -7.30 -22.67 -9.97
N PHE A 59 -6.40 -22.18 -10.80
CA PHE A 59 -5.27 -21.37 -10.40
C PHE A 59 -5.44 -19.95 -10.93
N ASN A 60 -5.28 -18.97 -10.07
CA ASN A 60 -5.17 -17.55 -10.41
C ASN A 60 -3.81 -17.05 -9.92
N GLY A 61 -3.03 -16.47 -10.80
CA GLY A 61 -1.71 -15.97 -10.45
C GLY A 61 -1.38 -14.71 -11.22
N GLY A 62 -0.46 -13.94 -10.70
CA GLY A 62 0.01 -12.75 -11.37
C GLY A 62 1.18 -12.10 -10.67
N ILE A 63 1.82 -11.20 -11.38
CA ILE A 63 2.89 -10.36 -10.84
C ILE A 63 2.69 -8.93 -11.35
N ARG A 64 2.83 -7.97 -10.45
CA ARG A 64 2.99 -6.57 -10.76
C ARG A 64 4.42 -6.15 -10.39
N LEU A 65 5.10 -5.47 -11.28
CA LEU A 65 6.41 -4.90 -11.04
C LEU A 65 6.27 -3.37 -11.05
N SER A 66 6.33 -2.78 -9.87
CA SER A 66 6.24 -1.33 -9.67
C SER A 66 7.64 -0.73 -9.57
N THR A 67 7.89 0.33 -10.32
CA THR A 67 9.12 1.13 -10.24
C THR A 67 8.77 2.50 -9.71
N ILE A 68 9.23 2.78 -8.50
CA ILE A 68 8.92 4.00 -7.76
C ILE A 68 10.16 4.90 -7.78
N TYR A 69 10.07 6.05 -8.44
CA TYR A 69 11.13 7.03 -8.50
C TYR A 69 10.80 8.25 -7.64
N SER A 70 11.69 8.53 -6.69
CA SER A 70 11.64 9.72 -5.85
C SER A 70 12.81 10.64 -6.20
N PRO A 71 12.56 11.86 -6.71
CA PRO A 71 13.60 12.85 -6.97
C PRO A 71 14.31 13.27 -5.67
N LYS A 72 15.46 13.92 -5.82
CA LYS A 72 16.16 14.54 -4.68
C LYS A 72 15.25 15.57 -3.99
N VAL A 73 15.16 15.47 -2.67
CA VAL A 73 14.38 16.39 -1.83
C VAL A 73 15.25 16.86 -0.67
N SER A 74 15.52 18.15 -0.59
CA SER A 74 16.34 18.74 0.48
C SER A 74 17.64 17.94 0.68
N THR A 75 17.85 17.34 1.84
CA THR A 75 19.04 16.56 2.22
C THR A 75 19.02 15.12 1.66
N TYR A 76 17.84 14.60 1.27
CA TYR A 76 17.72 13.21 0.84
C TYR A 76 18.00 13.04 -0.66
N LYS A 77 18.89 12.08 -0.97
CA LYS A 77 19.25 11.74 -2.35
C LYS A 77 18.05 11.15 -3.10
N GLN A 78 18.06 11.33 -4.41
CA GLN A 78 17.12 10.61 -5.28
C GLN A 78 17.21 9.11 -5.05
N LYS A 79 16.06 8.42 -5.15
CA LYS A 79 15.99 6.97 -4.97
C LYS A 79 15.01 6.35 -5.95
N CYS A 80 15.38 5.18 -6.44
CA CYS A 80 14.51 4.31 -7.23
C CYS A 80 14.31 3.01 -6.47
N TYR A 81 13.07 2.56 -6.36
CA TYR A 81 12.68 1.28 -5.76
C TYR A 81 11.99 0.43 -6.81
N VAL A 82 12.41 -0.82 -6.95
CA VAL A 82 11.75 -1.82 -7.79
C VAL A 82 11.07 -2.81 -6.87
N MET A 83 9.74 -2.89 -6.97
CA MET A 83 8.88 -3.62 -6.04
C MET A 83 8.13 -4.72 -6.79
N PRO A 84 8.54 -5.99 -6.68
CA PRO A 84 7.75 -7.12 -7.17
C PRO A 84 6.56 -7.37 -6.24
N GLU A 85 5.38 -7.53 -6.83
CA GLU A 85 4.12 -7.76 -6.14
C GLU A 85 3.44 -9.02 -6.69
N PRO A 86 3.96 -10.21 -6.36
CA PRO A 86 3.35 -11.47 -6.76
C PRO A 86 2.04 -11.70 -6.00
N ARG A 87 1.10 -12.35 -6.69
CA ARG A 87 -0.15 -12.87 -6.14
C ARG A 87 -0.45 -14.23 -6.71
N ALA A 88 -0.96 -15.14 -5.90
CA ALA A 88 -1.37 -16.46 -6.32
C ALA A 88 -2.53 -16.95 -5.48
N GLU A 89 -3.50 -17.60 -6.10
CA GLU A 89 -4.62 -18.27 -5.46
C GLU A 89 -4.81 -19.64 -6.11
N LEU A 90 -4.90 -20.68 -5.29
CA LEU A 90 -5.31 -22.00 -5.71
C LEU A 90 -6.67 -22.31 -5.10
N SER A 91 -7.65 -22.57 -5.94
CA SER A 91 -9.03 -22.87 -5.56
C SER A 91 -9.37 -24.33 -5.87
N TYR A 92 -10.03 -24.99 -4.92
CA TYR A 92 -10.56 -26.34 -5.05
C TYR A 92 -12.07 -26.35 -4.86
N PHE A 93 -12.78 -27.02 -5.77
CA PHE A 93 -14.23 -27.13 -5.79
C PHE A 93 -14.63 -28.60 -5.53
N PRO A 94 -14.78 -29.05 -4.25
CA PRO A 94 -15.10 -30.44 -3.93
C PRO A 94 -16.50 -30.87 -4.37
N GLY A 95 -17.45 -29.93 -4.41
CA GLY A 95 -18.85 -30.20 -4.75
C GLY A 95 -19.59 -28.98 -5.27
N LYS A 96 -20.88 -29.15 -5.56
CA LYS A 96 -21.72 -28.03 -6.03
C LYS A 96 -21.89 -27.01 -4.91
N GLY A 97 -21.35 -25.80 -5.15
CA GLY A 97 -21.47 -24.67 -4.22
C GLY A 97 -20.37 -24.60 -3.17
N ASP A 98 -19.43 -25.54 -3.12
CA ASP A 98 -18.30 -25.51 -2.21
C ASP A 98 -17.05 -24.96 -2.91
N LYS A 99 -16.30 -24.09 -2.24
CA LYS A 99 -14.98 -23.60 -2.68
C LYS A 99 -14.04 -23.55 -1.46
N LEU A 100 -12.91 -24.22 -1.58
CA LEU A 100 -11.74 -24.04 -0.72
C LEU A 100 -10.70 -23.25 -1.48
N HIS A 101 -10.00 -22.32 -0.83
CA HIS A 101 -8.90 -21.61 -1.47
C HIS A 101 -7.76 -21.32 -0.51
N VAL A 102 -6.57 -21.26 -1.09
CA VAL A 102 -5.36 -20.76 -0.42
C VAL A 102 -4.80 -19.64 -1.30
N ALA A 103 -4.47 -18.52 -0.69
CA ALA A 103 -3.97 -17.36 -1.39
C ALA A 103 -2.69 -16.81 -0.76
N PHE A 104 -1.82 -16.29 -1.61
CA PHE A 104 -0.66 -15.48 -1.24
C PHE A 104 -0.69 -14.17 -1.99
N THR A 105 -0.43 -13.06 -1.28
CA THR A 105 -0.35 -11.73 -1.90
C THR A 105 0.81 -10.95 -1.28
N GLN A 106 1.59 -10.30 -2.13
CA GLN A 106 2.53 -9.25 -1.73
C GLN A 106 2.13 -7.95 -2.41
N SER A 107 2.13 -6.86 -1.64
CA SER A 107 1.90 -5.52 -2.17
C SER A 107 2.85 -4.51 -1.53
N SER A 108 3.08 -3.40 -2.22
CA SER A 108 3.90 -2.30 -1.75
C SER A 108 3.10 -1.00 -1.67
N GLN A 109 3.50 -0.12 -0.76
CA GLN A 109 2.91 1.19 -0.60
C GLN A 109 4.01 2.25 -0.66
N SER A 110 3.88 3.17 -1.60
CA SER A 110 4.84 4.24 -1.88
C SER A 110 4.52 5.56 -1.18
N LEU A 111 3.35 5.67 -0.58
CA LEU A 111 2.85 6.87 0.07
C LEU A 111 2.32 6.53 1.46
N HIS A 112 2.91 7.11 2.50
CA HIS A 112 2.52 6.89 3.89
C HIS A 112 1.65 8.05 4.38
N MET A 113 0.52 7.73 4.99
CA MET A 113 -0.30 8.68 5.71
C MET A 113 0.01 8.55 7.20
N LEU A 114 0.42 9.63 7.83
CA LEU A 114 0.73 9.71 9.23
C LEU A 114 -0.25 10.68 9.91
N SER A 115 -0.92 10.20 10.94
CA SER A 115 -1.85 10.99 11.74
C SER A 115 -1.17 11.43 13.01
N ASN A 116 -1.28 12.72 13.34
CA ASN A 116 -0.82 13.23 14.61
C ASN A 116 -1.99 13.77 15.42
N SER A 117 -2.34 13.08 16.50
CA SER A 117 -3.38 13.49 17.44
C SER A 117 -2.85 14.31 18.62
N SER A 118 -1.52 14.44 18.79
CA SER A 118 -0.89 15.01 19.99
C SER A 118 -0.90 16.54 20.04
N VAL A 119 -1.23 17.24 18.96
CA VAL A 119 -1.20 18.74 18.89
C VAL A 119 -2.59 19.36 18.93
N GLY A 120 -3.63 18.62 19.31
CA GLY A 120 -4.99 19.15 19.42
C GLY A 120 -5.70 19.47 18.10
N ILE A 121 -4.99 19.43 16.97
CA ILE A 121 -5.53 19.54 15.62
C ILE A 121 -5.17 18.24 14.91
N PRO A 122 -6.14 17.34 14.66
CA PRO A 122 -5.88 16.14 13.90
C PRO A 122 -5.47 16.54 12.46
N SER A 123 -4.22 16.34 12.13
CA SER A 123 -3.72 16.58 10.78
C SER A 123 -3.05 15.34 10.23
N ASP A 124 -3.55 14.89 9.10
CA ASP A 124 -2.94 13.81 8.35
C ASP A 124 -1.88 14.38 7.41
N ILE A 125 -0.68 13.83 7.51
CA ILE A 125 0.45 14.23 6.67
C ILE A 125 0.80 13.08 5.75
N TRP A 126 0.84 13.36 4.45
CA TRP A 126 1.25 12.39 3.44
C TRP A 126 2.75 12.51 3.18
N ILE A 127 3.47 11.42 3.41
CA ILE A 127 4.92 11.34 3.22
C ILE A 127 5.20 10.29 2.15
N PRO A 128 5.74 10.71 0.98
CA PRO A 128 6.16 9.79 -0.05
C PRO A 128 7.50 9.14 0.32
N VAL A 129 7.74 7.97 -0.23
CA VAL A 129 9.05 7.30 -0.14
C VAL A 129 10.15 8.18 -0.73
N ASN A 130 11.33 8.08 -0.14
CA ASN A 130 12.53 8.84 -0.55
C ASN A 130 13.80 8.09 -0.13
N GLY A 131 14.96 8.75 -0.11
CA GLY A 131 16.21 8.12 0.30
C GLY A 131 16.25 7.61 1.75
N ARG A 132 15.35 8.07 2.63
CA ARG A 132 15.21 7.65 4.04
C ARG A 132 13.97 6.76 4.26
N VAL A 133 12.84 7.15 3.70
CA VAL A 133 11.55 6.47 3.85
C VAL A 133 11.43 5.41 2.77
N LYS A 134 11.44 4.13 3.18
CA LYS A 134 11.29 2.98 2.26
C LYS A 134 9.81 2.69 1.99
N PRO A 135 9.47 2.06 0.84
CA PRO A 135 8.14 1.53 0.63
C PRO A 135 7.76 0.52 1.72
N ALA A 136 6.53 0.62 2.22
CA ALA A 136 5.99 -0.44 3.06
C ALA A 136 5.71 -1.67 2.18
N VAL A 137 6.04 -2.86 2.70
CA VAL A 137 5.82 -4.13 2.00
C VAL A 137 4.97 -5.03 2.86
N MET A 138 3.78 -5.32 2.37
CA MET A 138 2.83 -6.24 2.99
C MET A 138 2.90 -7.60 2.31
N LYS A 139 2.97 -8.67 3.10
CA LYS A 139 2.82 -10.07 2.68
C LYS A 139 1.68 -10.70 3.46
N GLN A 140 0.78 -11.34 2.74
CA GLN A 140 -0.39 -11.99 3.34
C GLN A 140 -0.54 -13.40 2.78
N MET A 141 -0.84 -14.33 3.67
CA MET A 141 -1.36 -15.66 3.36
C MET A 141 -2.77 -15.77 3.88
N ALA A 142 -3.66 -16.39 3.12
CA ALA A 142 -5.04 -16.63 3.53
C ALA A 142 -5.47 -18.05 3.12
N ILE A 143 -6.34 -18.63 3.92
CA ILE A 143 -7.07 -19.87 3.61
C ILE A 143 -8.54 -19.62 3.85
N GLY A 144 -9.39 -20.01 2.92
CA GLY A 144 -10.82 -19.77 3.04
C GLY A 144 -11.67 -20.92 2.54
N TYR A 145 -12.87 -20.99 3.10
CA TYR A 145 -13.93 -21.88 2.70
C TYR A 145 -15.19 -21.08 2.42
N LYS A 146 -15.83 -21.37 1.31
CA LYS A 146 -17.12 -20.80 0.93
C LYS A 146 -18.07 -21.91 0.52
N LYS A 147 -19.32 -21.84 1.00
CA LYS A 147 -20.41 -22.72 0.62
C LYS A 147 -21.64 -21.93 0.21
N ASN A 148 -22.19 -22.28 -0.95
CA ASN A 148 -23.47 -21.78 -1.41
C ASN A 148 -24.45 -22.96 -1.53
N TRP A 149 -25.69 -22.80 -1.05
CA TRP A 149 -26.74 -23.82 -1.16
C TRP A 149 -28.10 -23.19 -1.48
N ALA A 150 -29.11 -24.03 -1.67
CA ALA A 150 -30.43 -23.59 -2.09
C ALA A 150 -30.40 -22.69 -3.34
N LYS A 151 -29.64 -23.09 -4.39
CA LYS A 151 -29.46 -22.35 -5.65
C LYS A 151 -28.92 -20.93 -5.46
N GLY A 152 -28.11 -20.73 -4.40
CA GLY A 152 -27.52 -19.43 -4.07
C GLY A 152 -28.32 -18.55 -3.12
N ALA A 153 -29.48 -19.02 -2.63
CA ALA A 153 -30.27 -18.27 -1.65
C ALA A 153 -29.52 -18.08 -0.31
N TYR A 154 -28.61 -19.02 0.04
CA TYR A 154 -27.78 -18.93 1.22
C TYR A 154 -26.32 -19.06 0.87
N SER A 155 -25.47 -18.27 1.54
CA SER A 155 -24.02 -18.30 1.42
C SER A 155 -23.38 -18.24 2.78
N PHE A 156 -22.40 -19.11 3.01
CA PHE A 156 -21.53 -19.09 4.17
C PHE A 156 -20.10 -18.91 3.68
N SER A 157 -19.30 -18.04 4.33
CA SER A 157 -17.88 -17.89 4.06
C SER A 157 -17.10 -17.72 5.35
N MET A 158 -15.96 -18.35 5.42
CA MET A 158 -14.99 -18.22 6.50
C MET A 158 -13.60 -18.10 5.90
N GLU A 159 -12.79 -17.19 6.42
CA GLU A 159 -11.40 -16.99 5.98
C GLU A 159 -10.52 -16.79 7.20
N ALA A 160 -9.35 -17.41 7.20
CA ALA A 160 -8.30 -17.13 8.14
C ALA A 160 -7.10 -16.57 7.39
N TYR A 161 -6.42 -15.57 7.97
CA TYR A 161 -5.27 -14.95 7.34
C TYR A 161 -4.15 -14.65 8.34
N TYR A 162 -2.94 -14.58 7.78
CA TYR A 162 -1.76 -14.03 8.45
C TYR A 162 -1.13 -12.98 7.54
N ARG A 163 -0.91 -11.78 8.09
CA ARG A 163 -0.33 -10.64 7.41
C ARG A 163 0.88 -10.11 8.17
N LYS A 164 1.95 -9.82 7.43
CA LYS A 164 3.12 -9.10 7.94
C LYS A 164 3.40 -7.91 7.04
N THR A 165 3.53 -6.72 7.64
CA THR A 165 3.90 -5.49 6.93
C THR A 165 5.23 -4.99 7.49
N ASN A 166 6.22 -4.82 6.62
CA ASN A 166 7.53 -4.25 6.96
C ASN A 166 7.62 -2.80 6.50
N HIS A 167 8.54 -2.03 7.08
CA HIS A 167 8.77 -0.60 6.81
C HIS A 167 7.52 0.26 7.04
N ILE A 168 6.76 -0.05 8.09
CA ILE A 168 5.75 0.85 8.60
C ILE A 168 6.46 2.06 9.18
N VAL A 169 5.86 3.21 8.96
CA VAL A 169 6.41 4.50 9.37
C VAL A 169 5.45 5.13 10.36
N ASP A 170 6.01 5.68 11.43
CA ASP A 170 5.27 6.47 12.41
C ASP A 170 6.16 7.58 12.94
N PHE A 171 5.58 8.56 13.61
CA PHE A 171 6.37 9.59 14.29
C PHE A 171 7.07 9.02 15.52
N VAL A 172 8.30 9.52 15.79
CA VAL A 172 8.95 9.27 17.07
C VAL A 172 8.26 10.09 18.15
N ASP A 173 8.39 9.68 19.42
CA ASP A 173 7.86 10.42 20.56
C ASP A 173 8.39 11.85 20.57
N ASN A 174 7.52 12.82 20.84
CA ASN A 174 7.82 14.26 20.83
C ASN A 174 8.33 14.79 19.48
N ALA A 175 7.93 14.19 18.36
CA ALA A 175 8.33 14.64 17.03
C ALA A 175 7.93 16.10 16.79
N ASN A 176 8.89 16.92 16.36
CA ASN A 176 8.61 18.28 15.89
C ASN A 176 8.17 18.22 14.43
N ILE A 177 6.85 18.22 14.22
CA ILE A 177 6.24 18.06 12.88
C ILE A 177 5.76 19.39 12.29
N PHE A 178 5.54 20.40 13.14
CA PHE A 178 4.97 21.66 12.68
C PHE A 178 5.97 22.43 11.81
N LEU A 179 5.60 22.66 10.56
CA LEU A 179 6.40 23.37 9.55
C LEU A 179 7.86 22.88 9.43
N ASN A 180 8.09 21.61 9.63
CA ASN A 180 9.42 21.02 9.61
C ASN A 180 9.75 20.47 8.21
N ASN A 181 10.63 21.15 7.47
CA ASN A 181 11.11 20.68 6.16
C ASN A 181 11.93 19.38 6.21
N GLN A 182 12.37 18.97 7.40
CA GLN A 182 13.06 17.71 7.65
C GLN A 182 12.18 16.71 8.42
N ILE A 183 10.87 16.75 8.20
CA ILE A 183 9.89 15.90 8.89
C ILE A 183 10.26 14.42 8.83
N GLU A 184 10.91 13.97 7.76
CA GLU A 184 11.39 12.60 7.62
C GLU A 184 12.45 12.22 8.66
N SER A 185 13.13 13.19 9.29
CA SER A 185 14.08 12.92 10.39
C SER A 185 13.37 12.53 11.69
N GLN A 186 12.08 12.89 11.81
CA GLN A 186 11.24 12.63 12.98
C GLN A 186 10.47 11.30 12.85
N LEU A 187 10.87 10.44 11.92
CA LEU A 187 10.18 9.18 11.65
C LEU A 187 10.93 7.99 12.23
N GLY A 188 10.18 7.13 12.92
CA GLY A 188 10.55 5.79 13.31
C GLY A 188 10.08 4.77 12.26
N PHE A 189 10.75 3.62 12.21
CA PHE A 189 10.46 2.54 11.26
C PHE A 189 10.23 1.24 12.01
N GLY A 190 9.20 0.51 11.60
CA GLY A 190 8.80 -0.71 12.27
C GLY A 190 8.21 -1.76 11.34
N PHE A 191 7.59 -2.74 11.96
CA PHE A 191 6.79 -3.75 11.28
C PHE A 191 5.50 -4.01 12.06
N SER A 192 4.48 -4.52 11.40
CA SER A 192 3.27 -5.03 12.05
C SER A 192 2.97 -6.47 11.62
N LYS A 193 2.25 -7.17 12.48
CA LYS A 193 1.67 -8.48 12.20
C LYS A 193 0.18 -8.41 12.53
N ALA A 194 -0.64 -9.00 11.66
CA ALA A 194 -2.07 -9.16 11.88
C ALA A 194 -2.48 -10.58 11.50
N TYR A 195 -3.43 -11.13 12.21
CA TYR A 195 -4.03 -12.43 11.94
C TYR A 195 -5.51 -12.42 12.34
N GLY A 196 -6.28 -13.19 11.70
CA GLY A 196 -7.73 -13.34 11.96
C GLY A 196 -8.27 -14.56 11.27
#